data_380c40726e81bf87032743a08dbbf797
#
_entry.id   380c40726e81bf87032743a08dbbf797
#
_cell.length_a   1.000
_cell.length_b   1.000
_cell.length_c   1.000
_cell.angle_alpha   90.00
_cell.angle_beta   90.00
_cell.angle_gamma   90.00
#
_symmetry.space_group_name_H-M   'P 1'
#
loop_
_entity.id
_entity.type
_entity.pdbx_description
1 polymer ?
#
loop_
_entity_poly.entity_id
_entity_poly.type
_entity_poly.pdbx_seq_one_letter_code
_entity_poly.pdbx_strand_id
1 'polypeptide(L)'
;MKQILSLLCLCLLLAGCTPKDTSFCTTGTSIQVPTGQISTVPELEEATTAPAVSATLYLPDDQAMWVESKTVTLDSCTAEALIAQLAAHKVLPESVQVRSFSQEGQALFLDVSQEFGTHLSSMGTAGEFVTLASVVNTLLTAFDASSLTLTVEGSTLETGHAIYDYPLEWMPNPAAE
;
A
#
# COMPACT_ATOMS: atom_id res chain seq x y z
N MET A 1 -57.21 -0.43 -25.07
CA MET A 1 -57.80 -1.81 -25.06
C MET A 1 -56.66 -2.82 -25.05
N LYS A 2 -56.77 -3.76 -24.10
CA LYS A 2 -55.95 -5.00 -23.92
C LYS A 2 -54.49 -4.78 -23.47
N GLN A 3 -54.16 -4.82 -22.17
CA GLN A 3 -54.01 -5.98 -21.25
C GLN A 3 -53.37 -7.22 -21.90
N ILE A 4 -52.33 -7.67 -21.25
CA ILE A 4 -51.92 -9.04 -20.84
C ILE A 4 -50.47 -8.92 -20.36
N LEU A 5 -50.19 -8.92 -19.08
CA LEU A 5 -50.17 -9.97 -18.03
C LEU A 5 -49.11 -11.07 -18.26
N SER A 6 -48.19 -11.11 -17.30
CA SER A 6 -47.55 -12.32 -16.75
C SER A 6 -46.36 -12.91 -17.51
N LEU A 7 -45.16 -12.95 -16.95
CA LEU A 7 -44.73 -14.16 -16.21
C LEU A 7 -43.45 -13.92 -15.43
N LEU A 8 -43.53 -14.24 -14.18
CA LEU A 8 -42.46 -14.37 -13.18
C LEU A 8 -41.51 -15.48 -13.63
N CYS A 9 -40.21 -15.18 -13.75
CA CYS A 9 -39.19 -16.22 -13.77
C CYS A 9 -38.06 -15.86 -12.81
N LEU A 10 -38.20 -16.44 -11.62
CA LEU A 10 -37.21 -16.41 -10.51
C LEU A 10 -36.11 -17.41 -10.85
N CYS A 11 -34.98 -16.95 -11.35
CA CYS A 11 -33.76 -17.75 -11.44
C CYS A 11 -32.77 -17.29 -10.39
N LEU A 12 -32.74 -18.02 -9.26
CA LEU A 12 -31.59 -18.01 -8.33
C LEU A 12 -30.40 -18.61 -9.08
N LEU A 13 -29.42 -17.79 -9.42
CA LEU A 13 -28.10 -18.23 -9.76
C LEU A 13 -27.19 -17.90 -8.59
N LEU A 14 -26.82 -18.94 -7.84
CA LEU A 14 -25.72 -18.93 -6.89
C LEU A 14 -24.42 -18.74 -7.66
N ALA A 15 -23.96 -17.51 -7.80
CA ALA A 15 -22.61 -17.24 -8.26
C ALA A 15 -21.66 -17.43 -7.07
N GLY A 16 -20.95 -18.54 -7.07
CA GLY A 16 -19.84 -18.78 -6.14
C GLY A 16 -18.74 -17.75 -6.41
N CYS A 17 -18.51 -16.86 -5.46
CA CYS A 17 -17.29 -16.04 -5.43
C CYS A 17 -16.10 -16.93 -5.12
N THR A 18 -15.26 -17.19 -6.10
CA THR A 18 -13.89 -17.67 -5.84
C THR A 18 -13.09 -16.49 -5.32
N PRO A 19 -12.40 -16.59 -4.17
CA PRO A 19 -11.50 -15.54 -3.74
C PRO A 19 -10.33 -15.45 -4.73
N LYS A 20 -10.17 -14.29 -5.36
CA LYS A 20 -8.94 -13.92 -6.04
C LYS A 20 -7.90 -13.69 -4.95
N ASP A 21 -6.77 -14.38 -5.04
CA ASP A 21 -5.60 -14.11 -4.19
C ASP A 21 -5.12 -12.68 -4.45
N THR A 22 -5.54 -11.78 -3.58
CA THR A 22 -5.14 -10.37 -3.62
C THR A 22 -4.01 -10.20 -2.62
N SER A 23 -2.81 -9.95 -3.11
CA SER A 23 -1.61 -9.69 -2.28
C SER A 23 -1.69 -8.30 -1.65
N PHE A 24 -2.47 -8.16 -0.60
CA PHE A 24 -2.43 -7.00 0.29
C PHE A 24 -1.88 -7.42 1.66
N CYS A 25 -1.73 -6.51 2.62
CA CYS A 25 -1.20 -6.83 3.95
C CYS A 25 -1.94 -8.02 4.58
N THR A 26 -1.27 -9.17 4.69
CA THR A 26 -1.86 -10.41 5.22
C THR A 26 -1.31 -10.72 6.59
N THR A 27 -2.20 -10.87 7.58
CA THR A 27 -1.84 -11.32 8.94
C THR A 27 -1.66 -12.84 8.93
N GLY A 28 -0.42 -13.30 9.13
CA GLY A 28 -0.12 -14.74 9.24
C GLY A 28 -0.52 -15.30 10.61
N THR A 29 -1.65 -16.01 10.70
CA THR A 29 -2.03 -16.76 11.90
C THR A 29 -1.48 -18.16 11.82
N SER A 30 -0.44 -18.46 12.61
CA SER A 30 0.03 -19.82 12.84
C SER A 30 -0.66 -20.37 14.09
N ILE A 31 -1.59 -21.33 13.91
CA ILE A 31 -2.24 -22.04 15.02
C ILE A 31 -1.38 -23.25 15.40
N GLN A 32 -0.70 -23.17 16.54
CA GLN A 32 -0.17 -24.36 17.21
C GLN A 32 -0.98 -24.65 18.47
N VAL A 33 -1.51 -25.89 18.55
CA VAL A 33 -2.21 -26.40 19.72
C VAL A 33 -1.17 -26.96 20.71
N PRO A 34 -1.10 -26.50 21.96
CA PRO A 34 -0.28 -27.17 22.97
C PRO A 34 -1.09 -28.16 23.80
N THR A 35 -0.66 -29.40 23.83
CA THR A 35 -1.02 -30.40 24.86
C THR A 35 -0.23 -30.07 26.12
N GLY A 36 -0.96 -30.01 27.26
CA GLY A 36 -0.48 -29.44 28.51
C GLY A 36 0.66 -30.20 29.21
N GLN A 37 1.34 -29.43 30.05
CA GLN A 37 1.77 -29.85 31.42
C GLN A 37 2.02 -28.62 32.30
N ILE A 38 1.57 -28.68 33.53
CA ILE A 38 1.67 -27.66 34.57
C ILE A 38 3.07 -27.71 35.18
N SER A 39 3.77 -26.55 35.18
CA SER A 39 4.90 -26.35 36.11
C SER A 39 5.02 -24.86 36.41
N THR A 40 4.95 -24.51 37.68
CA THR A 40 5.09 -23.17 38.24
C THR A 40 6.52 -22.66 38.13
N VAL A 41 6.75 -21.59 37.37
CA VAL A 41 7.96 -20.76 37.38
C VAL A 41 7.55 -19.30 37.15
N PRO A 42 8.23 -18.29 37.73
CA PRO A 42 7.76 -16.91 37.84
C PRO A 42 7.58 -16.24 36.50
N GLU A 43 6.51 -15.44 36.46
CA GLU A 43 6.06 -14.58 35.37
C GLU A 43 7.19 -13.70 34.87
N LEU A 44 7.84 -14.13 33.78
CA LEU A 44 8.47 -13.21 32.87
C LEU A 44 7.36 -12.61 32.01
N GLU A 45 7.25 -11.28 32.02
CA GLU A 45 6.39 -10.54 31.12
C GLU A 45 6.72 -10.97 29.68
N GLU A 46 5.89 -11.88 29.12
CA GLU A 46 5.92 -12.14 27.68
C GLU A 46 5.53 -10.85 26.98
N ALA A 47 6.52 -10.20 26.39
CA ALA A 47 6.27 -9.15 25.40
C ALA A 47 5.36 -9.77 24.34
N THR A 48 4.09 -9.37 24.34
CA THR A 48 3.11 -9.76 23.31
C THR A 48 3.60 -9.18 21.99
N THR A 49 4.40 -9.93 21.26
CA THR A 49 4.80 -9.58 19.91
C THR A 49 3.54 -9.65 19.05
N ALA A 50 3.06 -8.52 18.60
CA ALA A 50 1.96 -8.46 17.64
C ALA A 50 2.31 -9.34 16.44
N PRO A 51 1.33 -10.01 15.80
CA PRO A 51 1.59 -10.85 14.65
C PRO A 51 2.20 -10.02 13.52
N ALA A 52 3.33 -10.46 13.02
CA ALA A 52 4.00 -9.81 11.89
C ALA A 52 3.13 -9.85 10.63
N VAL A 53 3.09 -8.75 9.90
CA VAL A 53 2.28 -8.55 8.69
C VAL A 53 3.20 -8.54 7.47
N SER A 54 2.83 -9.29 6.41
CA SER A 54 3.54 -9.21 5.13
C SER A 54 3.00 -8.06 4.29
N ALA A 55 3.92 -7.28 3.70
CA ALA A 55 3.58 -6.21 2.75
C ALA A 55 4.46 -6.33 1.48
N THR A 56 3.93 -5.84 0.37
CA THR A 56 4.68 -5.75 -0.89
C THR A 56 5.17 -4.32 -1.09
N LEU A 57 6.48 -4.15 -1.20
CA LEU A 57 7.10 -2.90 -1.64
C LEU A 57 7.39 -2.95 -3.13
N TYR A 58 7.33 -1.80 -3.77
CA TYR A 58 7.82 -1.61 -5.14
C TYR A 58 9.11 -0.79 -5.06
N LEU A 59 10.23 -1.41 -5.41
CA LEU A 59 11.56 -0.82 -5.29
C LEU A 59 12.19 -0.66 -6.66
N PRO A 60 12.99 0.40 -6.89
CA PRO A 60 13.72 0.57 -8.14
C PRO A 60 14.53 -0.70 -8.47
N ASP A 61 14.51 -1.10 -9.74
CA ASP A 61 15.37 -2.14 -10.28
C ASP A 61 16.85 -1.72 -10.25
N ASP A 62 17.77 -2.62 -10.53
CA ASP A 62 19.21 -2.38 -10.53
C ASP A 62 19.67 -1.25 -11.47
N GLN A 63 18.84 -0.90 -12.45
CA GLN A 63 19.10 0.16 -13.42
C GLN A 63 18.35 1.45 -13.11
N ALA A 64 17.52 1.46 -12.06
CA ALA A 64 16.61 2.54 -11.69
C ALA A 64 15.73 3.03 -12.88
N MET A 65 15.36 2.10 -13.74
CA MET A 65 14.49 2.35 -14.90
C MET A 65 13.04 2.06 -14.60
N TRP A 66 12.79 1.12 -13.65
CA TRP A 66 11.46 0.73 -13.22
C TRP A 66 11.45 0.25 -11.76
N VAL A 67 10.29 -0.22 -11.30
CA VAL A 67 10.12 -0.79 -9.97
C VAL A 67 9.78 -2.27 -10.03
N GLU A 68 10.37 -3.05 -9.12
CA GLU A 68 10.11 -4.46 -8.92
C GLU A 68 9.47 -4.71 -7.55
N SER A 69 8.60 -5.71 -7.46
CA SER A 69 7.93 -6.07 -6.21
C SER A 69 8.88 -6.84 -5.29
N LYS A 70 8.86 -6.47 -3.99
CA LYS A 70 9.59 -7.15 -2.93
C LYS A 70 8.70 -7.33 -1.70
N THR A 71 8.58 -8.56 -1.22
CA THR A 71 7.87 -8.83 0.03
C THR A 71 8.74 -8.50 1.24
N VAL A 72 8.16 -7.78 2.21
CA VAL A 72 8.78 -7.46 3.51
C VAL A 72 7.85 -7.84 4.63
N THR A 73 8.42 -7.99 5.84
CA THR A 73 7.66 -8.25 7.06
C THR A 73 7.66 -6.99 7.91
N LEU A 74 6.51 -6.59 8.41
CA LEU A 74 6.27 -5.41 9.23
C LEU A 74 5.63 -5.82 10.57
N ASP A 75 5.81 -5.02 11.59
CA ASP A 75 5.07 -5.15 12.85
C ASP A 75 3.61 -4.72 12.69
N SER A 76 3.36 -3.77 11.80
CA SER A 76 2.03 -3.30 11.43
C SER A 76 2.03 -2.72 10.02
N CYS A 77 0.92 -2.90 9.28
CA CYS A 77 0.75 -2.29 7.95
C CYS A 77 0.14 -0.89 8.08
N THR A 78 0.99 0.11 8.22
CA THR A 78 0.61 1.53 8.24
C THR A 78 1.36 2.30 7.16
N ALA A 79 0.85 3.47 6.78
CA ALA A 79 1.53 4.32 5.79
C ALA A 79 2.93 4.71 6.28
N GLU A 80 3.09 5.01 7.58
CA GLU A 80 4.37 5.35 8.20
C GLU A 80 5.37 4.20 8.09
N ALA A 81 4.92 2.96 8.39
CA ALA A 81 5.77 1.78 8.31
C ALA A 81 6.24 1.53 6.86
N LEU A 82 5.35 1.68 5.88
CA LEU A 82 5.67 1.51 4.46
C LEU A 82 6.64 2.60 3.96
N ILE A 83 6.40 3.86 4.31
CA ILE A 83 7.31 4.98 3.98
C ILE A 83 8.68 4.78 4.64
N ALA A 84 8.72 4.33 5.90
CA ALA A 84 9.98 4.01 6.57
C ALA A 84 10.72 2.85 5.88
N GLN A 85 10.01 1.83 5.38
CA GLN A 85 10.63 0.75 4.59
C GLN A 85 11.18 1.26 3.26
N LEU A 86 10.45 2.12 2.54
CA LEU A 86 10.96 2.74 1.32
C LEU A 86 12.23 3.56 1.60
N ALA A 87 12.29 4.26 2.74
CA ALA A 87 13.49 4.98 3.18
C ALA A 87 14.65 4.02 3.54
N ALA A 88 14.37 2.92 4.24
CA ALA A 88 15.38 1.89 4.56
C ALA A 88 15.98 1.27 3.28
N HIS A 89 15.18 1.18 2.21
CA HIS A 89 15.62 0.74 0.88
C HIS A 89 16.20 1.88 0.00
N LYS A 90 16.42 3.08 0.57
CA LYS A 90 17.03 4.25 -0.10
C LYS A 90 16.21 4.81 -1.26
N VAL A 91 14.92 4.51 -1.32
CA VAL A 91 13.98 5.13 -2.25
C VAL A 91 13.66 6.56 -1.82
N LEU A 92 13.55 6.77 -0.51
CA LEU A 92 13.26 8.06 0.11
C LEU A 92 14.35 8.42 1.13
N PRO A 93 14.55 9.72 1.44
CA PRO A 93 15.31 10.14 2.61
C PRO A 93 14.68 9.64 3.92
N GLU A 94 15.49 9.29 4.89
CA GLU A 94 15.04 8.89 6.24
C GLU A 94 14.32 10.02 6.99
N SER A 95 14.49 11.26 6.55
CA SER A 95 13.83 12.45 7.11
C SER A 95 12.39 12.65 6.65
N VAL A 96 11.95 11.93 5.62
CA VAL A 96 10.55 12.01 5.14
C VAL A 96 9.60 11.46 6.21
N GLN A 97 8.58 12.25 6.54
CA GLN A 97 7.58 11.89 7.54
C GLN A 97 6.18 11.89 6.92
N VAL A 98 5.35 10.95 7.34
CA VAL A 98 3.91 10.98 7.10
C VAL A 98 3.29 11.96 8.09
N ARG A 99 2.60 12.97 7.61
CA ARG A 99 1.88 13.97 8.42
C ARG A 99 0.45 13.57 8.67
N SER A 100 -0.19 13.02 7.66
CA SER A 100 -1.51 12.40 7.78
C SER A 100 -1.71 11.35 6.71
N PHE A 101 -2.54 10.36 7.03
CA PHE A 101 -2.97 9.33 6.11
C PHE A 101 -4.43 8.99 6.39
N SER A 102 -5.23 8.86 5.33
CA SER A 102 -6.60 8.37 5.42
C SER A 102 -6.98 7.59 4.16
N GLN A 103 -7.99 6.73 4.31
CA GLN A 103 -8.57 5.98 3.21
C GLN A 103 -10.09 6.19 3.20
N GLU A 104 -10.63 6.55 2.04
CA GLU A 104 -12.06 6.67 1.78
C GLU A 104 -12.43 5.73 0.61
N GLY A 105 -12.98 4.57 0.95
CA GLY A 105 -13.22 3.51 -0.03
C GLY A 105 -11.91 3.03 -0.67
N GLN A 106 -11.75 3.24 -1.98
CA GLN A 106 -10.54 2.90 -2.72
C GLN A 106 -9.64 4.12 -3.01
N ALA A 107 -9.93 5.27 -2.41
CA ALA A 107 -9.09 6.46 -2.52
C ALA A 107 -8.25 6.65 -1.26
N LEU A 108 -6.96 6.85 -1.44
CA LEU A 108 -6.01 7.18 -0.38
C LEU A 108 -5.68 8.67 -0.42
N PHE A 109 -5.47 9.23 0.77
CA PHE A 109 -5.01 10.60 0.96
C PHE A 109 -3.78 10.55 1.86
N LEU A 110 -2.65 11.00 1.33
CA LEU A 110 -1.37 11.02 2.03
C LEU A 110 -0.81 12.44 2.03
N ASP A 111 -0.54 12.98 3.20
CA ASP A 111 0.22 14.21 3.39
C ASP A 111 1.58 13.87 3.98
N VAL A 112 2.63 14.38 3.35
CA VAL A 112 4.02 14.13 3.76
C VAL A 112 4.74 15.44 4.04
N SER A 113 5.90 15.32 4.72
CA SER A 113 6.74 16.46 5.05
C SER A 113 7.46 17.04 3.83
N GLN A 114 7.95 18.28 3.95
CA GLN A 114 8.61 19.04 2.88
C GLN A 114 9.81 18.30 2.27
N GLU A 115 10.47 17.43 3.04
CA GLU A 115 11.64 16.66 2.59
C GLU A 115 11.31 15.77 1.39
N PHE A 116 10.08 15.27 1.30
CA PHE A 116 9.62 14.48 0.15
C PHE A 116 9.60 15.34 -1.12
N GLY A 117 8.97 16.50 -1.10
CA GLY A 117 8.92 17.42 -2.23
C GLY A 117 10.31 17.91 -2.66
N THR A 118 11.17 18.21 -1.67
CA THR A 118 12.57 18.61 -1.91
C THR A 118 13.34 17.46 -2.57
N HIS A 119 13.14 16.22 -2.12
CA HIS A 119 13.80 15.05 -2.69
C HIS A 119 13.41 14.85 -4.16
N LEU A 120 12.11 14.85 -4.47
CA LEU A 120 11.64 14.72 -5.85
C LEU A 120 12.14 15.85 -6.74
N SER A 121 12.08 17.09 -6.28
CA SER A 121 12.56 18.26 -7.04
C SER A 121 14.06 18.23 -7.31
N SER A 122 14.83 17.46 -6.55
CA SER A 122 16.28 17.31 -6.77
C SER A 122 16.62 16.26 -7.83
N MET A 123 15.63 15.49 -8.28
CA MET A 123 15.80 14.42 -9.27
C MET A 123 15.54 14.91 -10.68
N GLY A 124 16.01 14.16 -11.70
CA GLY A 124 15.52 14.29 -13.06
C GLY A 124 14.19 13.54 -13.22
N THR A 125 13.48 13.81 -14.32
CA THR A 125 12.15 13.25 -14.61
C THR A 125 12.06 11.72 -14.44
N ALA A 126 13.08 10.97 -14.85
CA ALA A 126 13.09 9.53 -14.71
C ALA A 126 13.16 9.08 -13.24
N GLY A 127 14.03 9.71 -12.43
CA GLY A 127 14.15 9.41 -11.01
C GLY A 127 12.88 9.80 -10.23
N GLU A 128 12.30 10.95 -10.55
CA GLU A 128 11.02 11.38 -9.99
C GLU A 128 9.91 10.36 -10.27
N PHE A 129 9.79 9.92 -11.54
CA PHE A 129 8.79 8.93 -11.94
C PHE A 129 8.96 7.60 -11.21
N VAL A 130 10.18 7.05 -11.14
CA VAL A 130 10.47 5.78 -10.46
C VAL A 130 10.21 5.89 -8.95
N THR A 131 10.58 7.01 -8.32
CA THR A 131 10.31 7.25 -6.90
C THR A 131 8.81 7.33 -6.61
N LEU A 132 8.06 8.05 -7.44
CA LEU A 132 6.61 8.10 -7.32
C LEU A 132 5.97 6.73 -7.53
N ALA A 133 6.41 5.97 -8.55
CA ALA A 133 5.92 4.61 -8.79
C ALA A 133 6.17 3.70 -7.58
N SER A 134 7.32 3.83 -6.92
CA SER A 134 7.62 3.10 -5.68
C SER A 134 6.61 3.42 -4.57
N VAL A 135 6.34 4.69 -4.33
CA VAL A 135 5.41 5.13 -3.27
C VAL A 135 3.98 4.76 -3.62
N VAL A 136 3.51 5.13 -4.80
CA VAL A 136 2.13 4.95 -5.25
C VAL A 136 1.78 3.47 -5.29
N ASN A 137 2.55 2.65 -6.00
CA ASN A 137 2.25 1.23 -6.19
C ASN A 137 2.33 0.46 -4.85
N THR A 138 3.26 0.82 -3.96
CA THR A 138 3.35 0.23 -2.62
C THR A 138 2.09 0.51 -1.80
N LEU A 139 1.65 1.77 -1.74
CA LEU A 139 0.47 2.15 -0.95
C LEU A 139 -0.82 1.60 -1.55
N LEU A 140 -1.01 1.72 -2.87
CA LEU A 140 -2.20 1.18 -3.53
C LEU A 140 -2.33 -0.33 -3.31
N THR A 141 -1.21 -1.08 -3.39
CA THR A 141 -1.21 -2.52 -3.14
C THR A 141 -1.48 -2.84 -1.67
N ALA A 142 -0.85 -2.13 -0.74
CA ALA A 142 -0.96 -2.41 0.70
C ALA A 142 -2.37 -2.17 1.25
N PHE A 143 -3.09 -1.19 0.70
CA PHE A 143 -4.42 -0.78 1.18
C PHE A 143 -5.57 -1.18 0.24
N ASP A 144 -5.30 -2.00 -0.79
CA ASP A 144 -6.29 -2.41 -1.80
C ASP A 144 -7.04 -1.21 -2.39
N ALA A 145 -6.28 -0.21 -2.80
CA ALA A 145 -6.80 1.06 -3.28
C ALA A 145 -6.52 1.26 -4.78
N SER A 146 -7.29 2.15 -5.40
CA SER A 146 -7.18 2.46 -6.84
C SER A 146 -6.54 3.81 -7.12
N SER A 147 -6.51 4.72 -6.14
CA SER A 147 -5.95 6.05 -6.32
C SER A 147 -5.34 6.60 -5.03
N LEU A 148 -4.35 7.48 -5.20
CA LEU A 148 -3.64 8.17 -4.13
C LEU A 148 -3.59 9.67 -4.41
N THR A 149 -4.20 10.49 -3.56
CA THR A 149 -3.96 11.93 -3.52
C THR A 149 -2.78 12.21 -2.60
N LEU A 150 -1.73 12.82 -3.14
CA LEU A 150 -0.49 13.09 -2.45
C LEU A 150 -0.30 14.60 -2.28
N THR A 151 -0.10 15.05 -1.04
CA THR A 151 0.19 16.44 -0.70
C THR A 151 1.49 16.57 0.09
N VAL A 152 2.07 17.73 0.07
CA VAL A 152 3.26 18.10 0.86
C VAL A 152 2.88 19.27 1.75
N GLU A 153 2.88 19.05 3.07
CA GLU A 153 2.45 20.03 4.07
C GLU A 153 1.08 20.64 3.78
N GLY A 154 0.13 19.80 3.32
CA GLY A 154 -1.22 20.21 2.96
C GLY A 154 -1.34 20.95 1.63
N SER A 155 -0.25 21.11 0.88
CA SER A 155 -0.23 21.75 -0.43
C SER A 155 -0.06 20.72 -1.54
N THR A 156 -0.51 21.07 -2.75
CA THR A 156 -0.25 20.27 -3.95
C THR A 156 1.25 20.02 -4.12
N LEU A 157 1.61 18.76 -4.43
CA LEU A 157 2.98 18.42 -4.76
C LEU A 157 3.34 19.05 -6.11
N GLU A 158 4.31 19.95 -6.08
CA GLU A 158 4.88 20.59 -7.27
C GLU A 158 6.40 20.34 -7.28
N THR A 159 6.91 19.90 -8.42
CA THR A 159 8.32 19.65 -8.67
C THR A 159 8.81 20.58 -9.79
N GLY A 160 10.08 20.48 -10.18
CA GLY A 160 10.60 21.19 -11.35
C GLY A 160 10.06 20.64 -12.69
N HIS A 161 9.33 19.52 -12.68
CA HIS A 161 8.92 18.78 -13.87
C HIS A 161 7.40 18.64 -14.01
N ALA A 162 6.66 18.62 -12.90
CA ALA A 162 5.22 18.37 -12.89
C ALA A 162 4.51 19.01 -11.70
N ILE A 163 3.19 19.17 -11.83
CA ILE A 163 2.25 19.52 -10.75
C ILE A 163 1.31 18.33 -10.60
N TYR A 164 1.25 17.77 -9.39
CA TYR A 164 0.44 16.59 -9.07
C TYR A 164 -0.83 17.00 -8.32
N ASP A 165 -1.74 17.69 -9.02
CA ASP A 165 -3.02 18.20 -8.51
C ASP A 165 -4.19 17.24 -8.77
N TYR A 166 -3.89 16.00 -9.13
CA TYR A 166 -4.84 14.93 -9.44
C TYR A 166 -4.48 13.66 -8.67
N PRO A 167 -5.47 12.76 -8.44
CA PRO A 167 -5.19 11.46 -7.85
C PRO A 167 -4.27 10.62 -8.75
N LEU A 168 -3.20 10.10 -8.15
CA LEU A 168 -2.28 9.17 -8.81
C LEU A 168 -2.89 7.78 -8.81
N GLU A 169 -2.91 7.12 -9.93
CA GLU A 169 -3.33 5.74 -10.11
C GLU A 169 -2.12 4.81 -10.18
N TRP A 170 -2.38 3.51 -10.33
CA TRP A 170 -1.32 2.54 -10.57
C TRP A 170 -0.40 3.00 -11.71
N MET A 171 0.89 3.04 -11.43
CA MET A 171 1.92 3.46 -12.39
C MET A 171 2.50 2.21 -13.07
N PRO A 172 2.12 1.90 -14.32
CA PRO A 172 2.60 0.72 -15.03
C PRO A 172 4.04 0.89 -15.51
N ASN A 173 4.73 -0.24 -15.72
CA ASN A 173 6.04 -0.22 -16.36
C ASN A 173 5.90 0.24 -17.83
N PRO A 174 6.50 1.36 -18.23
CA PRO A 174 6.37 1.88 -19.58
C PRO A 174 7.01 0.98 -20.66
N ALA A 175 7.88 0.05 -20.26
CA ALA A 175 8.52 -0.92 -21.18
C ALA A 175 7.74 -2.25 -21.30
N ALA A 176 6.60 -2.40 -20.61
CA ALA A 176 5.80 -3.63 -20.60
C ALA A 176 4.66 -3.62 -21.64
N GLU A 177 4.58 -2.61 -22.51
CA GLU A 177 3.61 -2.51 -23.62
C GLU A 177 4.13 -3.17 -24.90
#